data_095de27518a05d777fd9ad05a4dce2cc
#
_entry.id   095de27518a05d777fd9ad05a4dce2cc
#
_cell.length_a   1.000
_cell.length_b   1.000
_cell.length_c   1.000
_cell.angle_alpha   90.00
_cell.angle_beta   90.00
_cell.angle_gamma   90.00
#
_symmetry.space_group_name_H-M   'P 1'
#
loop_
_entity.id
_entity.type
_entity.pdbx_description
1 polymer ?
#
loop_
_entity_poly.entity_id
_entity_poly.type
_entity_poly.pdbx_seq_one_letter_code
_entity_poly.pdbx_strand_id
1 'polypeptide(L)'
;NPISDMIQNTNTTPCAVSMSESETKEENYPTYIVRESDNARSRNARRILNKYEKFDFATWECESLDTTMVEWNVSKPIINSAYATTSPANVERAAKLAPALEMLNAWDGVATLESVEPTLYVDWFEGLYRSKERGAEFSDEEVIDYLERAMDRLAADYGSWQVAWGEMNRSQRPPLDDAGNPIFNDDADSIATPGVPSWSGG
;
A
#
# COMPACT_ATOMS: atom_id res chain seq x y z
N ASN A 1 -31.41 4.67 -6.93
CA ASN A 1 -30.97 3.92 -5.74
C ASN A 1 -30.02 2.83 -6.20
N PRO A 2 -28.88 2.61 -5.52
CA PRO A 2 -28.01 1.52 -5.82
C PRO A 2 -28.77 0.18 -5.67
N ILE A 3 -28.53 -0.74 -6.57
CA ILE A 3 -29.09 -2.10 -6.51
C ILE A 3 -28.36 -2.89 -5.42
N SER A 4 -27.06 -2.62 -5.26
CA SER A 4 -26.31 -3.06 -4.09
C SER A 4 -26.64 -2.16 -2.91
N ASP A 5 -26.98 -2.71 -1.77
CA ASP A 5 -27.30 -1.98 -0.54
C ASP A 5 -26.08 -1.31 0.10
N MET A 6 -25.06 -0.99 -0.72
CA MET A 6 -23.75 -0.53 -0.28
C MET A 6 -23.28 0.68 -1.09
N ILE A 7 -22.76 1.68 -0.37
CA ILE A 7 -22.04 2.82 -0.93
C ILE A 7 -20.79 3.07 -0.08
N GLN A 8 -19.67 3.31 -0.71
CA GLN A 8 -18.43 3.78 -0.07
C GLN A 8 -17.90 5.04 -0.76
N ASN A 9 -17.13 5.83 -0.05
CA ASN A 9 -16.40 6.96 -0.62
C ASN A 9 -15.06 7.13 0.10
N THR A 10 -13.99 6.92 -0.62
CA THR A 10 -12.59 7.08 -0.17
C THR A 10 -11.83 8.01 -1.11
N ASN A 11 -12.45 9.11 -1.55
CA ASN A 11 -11.92 10.00 -2.58
C ASN A 11 -11.67 9.25 -3.91
N THR A 12 -12.61 8.42 -4.31
CA THR A 12 -12.55 7.63 -5.54
C THR A 12 -13.53 8.15 -6.58
N THR A 13 -13.39 7.64 -7.81
CA THR A 13 -14.33 7.95 -8.89
C THR A 13 -15.77 7.60 -8.51
N PRO A 14 -16.77 8.40 -8.90
CA PRO A 14 -18.18 8.04 -8.73
C PRO A 14 -18.55 6.69 -9.34
N CYS A 15 -17.76 6.19 -10.28
CA CYS A 15 -17.96 4.92 -10.95
C CYS A 15 -17.49 3.69 -10.12
N ALA A 16 -16.89 3.91 -8.94
CA ALA A 16 -16.41 2.83 -8.06
C ALA A 16 -16.95 2.94 -6.62
N VAL A 17 -18.07 3.63 -6.42
CA VAL A 17 -18.66 3.86 -5.08
C VAL A 17 -19.59 2.76 -4.60
N SER A 18 -20.05 1.89 -5.49
CA SER A 18 -20.93 0.76 -5.18
C SER A 18 -20.42 -0.53 -5.81
N MET A 19 -21.19 -1.61 -5.75
CA MET A 19 -20.87 -2.85 -6.46
C MET A 19 -21.26 -2.78 -7.93
N SER A 20 -20.59 -3.58 -8.75
CA SER A 20 -20.53 -3.51 -10.22
C SER A 20 -21.85 -3.27 -10.96
N GLU A 21 -22.95 -3.86 -10.50
CA GLU A 21 -24.26 -3.73 -11.13
C GLU A 21 -24.98 -2.39 -10.85
N SER A 22 -24.53 -1.70 -9.81
CA SER A 22 -25.07 -0.40 -9.38
C SER A 22 -24.17 0.77 -9.75
N GLU A 23 -23.03 0.49 -10.33
CA GLU A 23 -22.02 1.49 -10.62
C GLU A 23 -22.50 2.46 -11.71
N THR A 24 -22.19 3.71 -11.47
CA THR A 24 -22.32 4.77 -12.45
C THR A 24 -21.32 4.53 -13.58
N LYS A 25 -21.79 4.44 -14.79
CA LYS A 25 -20.90 4.24 -15.95
C LYS A 25 -20.32 5.56 -16.41
N GLU A 26 -19.00 5.60 -16.56
CA GLU A 26 -18.25 6.79 -16.99
C GLU A 26 -18.77 7.37 -18.30
N GLU A 27 -19.13 6.50 -19.24
CA GLU A 27 -19.68 6.86 -20.57
C GLU A 27 -20.98 7.70 -20.52
N ASN A 28 -21.70 7.66 -19.39
CA ASN A 28 -22.94 8.42 -19.18
C ASN A 28 -22.73 9.85 -18.68
N TYR A 29 -21.47 10.24 -18.45
CA TYR A 29 -21.13 11.53 -17.87
C TYR A 29 -20.09 12.29 -18.73
N PRO A 30 -20.12 13.63 -18.68
CA PRO A 30 -19.07 14.42 -19.30
C PRO A 30 -17.69 14.08 -18.68
N THR A 31 -16.65 14.03 -19.49
CA THR A 31 -15.27 13.65 -19.10
C THR A 31 -14.66 14.52 -17.99
N TYR A 32 -15.21 15.73 -17.77
CA TYR A 32 -14.75 16.60 -16.69
C TYR A 32 -15.30 16.25 -15.31
N ILE A 33 -16.30 15.35 -15.21
CA ILE A 33 -16.91 14.94 -13.93
C ILE A 33 -16.11 13.78 -13.32
N VAL A 34 -15.58 12.89 -14.14
CA VAL A 34 -14.88 11.68 -13.68
C VAL A 34 -13.39 11.85 -13.95
N ARG A 35 -12.66 12.40 -12.98
CA ARG A 35 -11.21 12.63 -13.07
C ARG A 35 -10.40 11.73 -12.18
N GLU A 36 -11.00 11.26 -11.08
CA GLU A 36 -10.37 10.36 -10.14
C GLU A 36 -10.46 8.91 -10.65
N SER A 37 -9.41 8.16 -10.43
CA SER A 37 -9.41 6.70 -10.63
C SER A 37 -9.89 5.97 -9.38
N ASP A 38 -10.19 4.69 -9.52
CA ASP A 38 -10.30 3.78 -8.38
C ASP A 38 -8.97 3.71 -7.62
N ASN A 39 -9.02 3.62 -6.29
CA ASN A 39 -7.84 3.59 -5.45
C ASN A 39 -7.85 2.39 -4.49
N ALA A 40 -6.70 2.11 -3.87
CA ALA A 40 -6.53 0.98 -2.97
C ALA A 40 -7.52 0.97 -1.80
N ARG A 41 -7.76 2.13 -1.19
CA ARG A 41 -8.74 2.28 -0.08
C ARG A 41 -10.15 1.92 -0.53
N SER A 42 -10.54 2.33 -1.72
CA SER A 42 -11.83 1.99 -2.32
C SER A 42 -11.96 0.48 -2.56
N ARG A 43 -10.91 -0.14 -3.13
CA ARG A 43 -10.87 -1.59 -3.34
C ARG A 43 -10.93 -2.35 -2.02
N ASN A 44 -10.20 -1.89 -1.00
CA ASN A 44 -10.24 -2.50 0.33
C ASN A 44 -11.60 -2.33 1.00
N ALA A 45 -12.21 -1.15 0.94
CA ALA A 45 -13.54 -0.90 1.48
C ALA A 45 -14.59 -1.85 0.85
N ARG A 46 -14.58 -2.00 -0.49
CA ARG A 46 -15.48 -2.94 -1.16
C ARG A 46 -15.19 -4.39 -0.79
N ARG A 47 -13.91 -4.77 -0.64
CA ARG A 47 -13.51 -6.10 -0.17
C ARG A 47 -14.09 -6.42 1.20
N ILE A 48 -13.98 -5.49 2.14
CA ILE A 48 -14.52 -5.63 3.50
C ILE A 48 -16.04 -5.73 3.47
N LEU A 49 -16.69 -4.80 2.80
CA LEU A 49 -18.16 -4.75 2.72
C LEU A 49 -18.77 -6.00 2.06
N ASN A 50 -18.00 -6.68 1.22
CA ASN A 50 -18.42 -7.94 0.57
C ASN A 50 -18.23 -9.20 1.41
N LYS A 51 -17.55 -9.12 2.54
CA LYS A 51 -17.30 -10.30 3.38
C LYS A 51 -18.57 -10.86 4.01
N TYR A 52 -19.57 -9.99 4.27
CA TYR A 52 -20.74 -10.32 5.07
C TYR A 52 -22.02 -9.78 4.44
N GLU A 53 -23.12 -10.54 4.50
CA GLU A 53 -24.44 -10.03 4.13
C GLU A 53 -24.93 -8.92 5.09
N LYS A 54 -24.54 -9.02 6.35
CA LYS A 54 -24.88 -8.06 7.41
C LYS A 54 -23.74 -7.93 8.38
N PHE A 55 -23.53 -6.72 8.86
CA PHE A 55 -22.59 -6.45 9.93
C PHE A 55 -23.36 -6.28 11.25
N ASP A 56 -22.96 -6.99 12.28
CA ASP A 56 -23.24 -6.60 13.65
C ASP A 56 -22.16 -5.63 14.15
N PHE A 57 -22.33 -5.08 15.35
CA PHE A 57 -21.40 -4.08 15.86
C PHE A 57 -19.99 -4.65 16.08
N ALA A 58 -19.88 -5.86 16.59
CA ALA A 58 -18.57 -6.50 16.84
C ALA A 58 -17.81 -6.78 15.56
N THR A 59 -18.50 -7.30 14.54
CA THR A 59 -17.92 -7.53 13.20
C THR A 59 -17.47 -6.22 12.57
N TRP A 60 -18.31 -5.18 12.65
CA TRP A 60 -17.99 -3.87 12.09
C TRP A 60 -16.79 -3.23 12.80
N GLU A 61 -16.72 -3.30 14.13
CA GLU A 61 -15.59 -2.80 14.92
C GLU A 61 -14.28 -3.48 14.47
N CYS A 62 -14.28 -4.81 14.35
CA CYS A 62 -13.12 -5.56 13.91
C CYS A 62 -12.70 -5.20 12.48
N GLU A 63 -13.62 -5.21 11.53
CA GLU A 63 -13.34 -4.97 10.11
C GLU A 63 -12.97 -3.49 9.82
N SER A 64 -13.42 -2.54 10.64
CA SER A 64 -13.05 -1.14 10.48
C SER A 64 -11.57 -0.86 10.81
N LEU A 65 -10.90 -1.79 11.47
CA LEU A 65 -9.47 -1.74 11.81
C LEU A 65 -8.62 -2.63 10.89
N ASP A 66 -9.17 -3.08 9.78
CA ASP A 66 -8.44 -3.89 8.79
C ASP A 66 -7.23 -3.12 8.23
N THR A 67 -6.07 -3.77 8.27
CA THR A 67 -4.79 -3.20 7.84
C THR A 67 -4.24 -3.88 6.58
N THR A 68 -5.10 -4.53 5.79
CA THR A 68 -4.71 -5.22 4.57
C THR A 68 -4.31 -4.24 3.47
N MET A 69 -3.13 -4.46 2.92
CA MET A 69 -2.58 -3.74 1.78
C MET A 69 -2.99 -4.43 0.47
N VAL A 70 -4.14 -4.07 -0.07
CA VAL A 70 -4.70 -4.73 -1.28
C VAL A 70 -3.84 -4.53 -2.52
N GLU A 71 -3.02 -3.47 -2.58
CA GLU A 71 -2.08 -3.24 -3.68
C GLU A 71 -0.99 -4.32 -3.76
N TRP A 72 -0.69 -5.00 -2.67
CA TRP A 72 0.24 -6.13 -2.71
C TRP A 72 -0.22 -7.22 -3.69
N ASN A 73 -1.51 -7.47 -3.78
CA ASN A 73 -2.06 -8.46 -4.74
C ASN A 73 -1.80 -8.08 -6.20
N VAL A 74 -1.69 -6.79 -6.49
CA VAL A 74 -1.36 -6.26 -7.83
C VAL A 74 0.16 -6.26 -8.04
N SER A 75 0.92 -5.90 -7.02
CA SER A 75 2.38 -5.75 -7.10
C SER A 75 3.11 -7.10 -7.09
N LYS A 76 2.59 -8.09 -6.39
CA LYS A 76 3.20 -9.44 -6.25
C LYS A 76 3.52 -10.12 -7.60
N PRO A 77 2.60 -10.20 -8.58
CA PRO A 77 2.94 -10.78 -9.88
C PRO A 77 3.97 -9.95 -10.65
N ILE A 78 3.98 -8.62 -10.50
CA ILE A 78 4.94 -7.74 -11.18
C ILE A 78 6.36 -8.03 -10.69
N ILE A 79 6.58 -8.00 -9.39
CA ILE A 79 7.92 -8.23 -8.81
C ILE A 79 8.43 -9.65 -9.09
N ASN A 80 7.55 -10.67 -9.06
CA ASN A 80 7.93 -12.04 -9.35
C ASN A 80 8.29 -12.24 -10.83
N SER A 81 7.54 -11.64 -11.74
CA SER A 81 7.85 -11.66 -13.19
C SER A 81 9.20 -10.99 -13.46
N ALA A 82 9.41 -9.81 -12.90
CA ALA A 82 10.67 -9.08 -13.04
C ALA A 82 11.87 -9.88 -12.50
N TYR A 83 11.72 -10.50 -11.34
CA TYR A 83 12.77 -11.36 -10.77
C TYR A 83 13.05 -12.57 -11.66
N ALA A 84 12.03 -13.24 -12.16
CA ALA A 84 12.23 -14.41 -13.03
C ALA A 84 12.95 -14.05 -14.34
N THR A 85 12.69 -12.87 -14.88
CA THR A 85 13.30 -12.35 -16.11
C THR A 85 14.77 -11.95 -15.89
N THR A 86 15.08 -11.27 -14.79
CA THR A 86 16.41 -10.68 -14.55
C THR A 86 17.40 -11.63 -13.87
N SER A 87 16.93 -12.58 -13.06
CA SER A 87 17.76 -13.51 -12.29
C SER A 87 18.78 -14.33 -13.11
N PRO A 88 18.46 -14.83 -14.30
CA PRO A 88 19.42 -15.59 -15.09
C PRO A 88 20.63 -14.77 -15.55
N ALA A 89 20.47 -13.46 -15.70
CA ALA A 89 21.52 -12.55 -16.14
C ALA A 89 22.49 -12.15 -15.02
N ASN A 90 22.04 -12.19 -13.75
CA ASN A 90 22.85 -11.82 -12.59
C ASN A 90 22.54 -12.72 -11.38
N VAL A 91 23.21 -13.86 -11.33
CA VAL A 91 22.99 -14.90 -10.31
C VAL A 91 23.37 -14.43 -8.89
N GLU A 92 24.40 -13.59 -8.75
CA GLU A 92 24.81 -13.05 -7.44
C GLU A 92 23.73 -12.13 -6.87
N ARG A 93 23.23 -11.21 -7.69
CA ARG A 93 22.11 -10.33 -7.32
C ARG A 93 20.85 -11.13 -7.01
N ALA A 94 20.54 -12.12 -7.82
CA ALA A 94 19.40 -13.00 -7.59
C ALA A 94 19.49 -13.70 -6.23
N ALA A 95 20.67 -14.22 -5.87
CA ALA A 95 20.89 -14.83 -4.56
C ALA A 95 20.74 -13.85 -3.39
N LYS A 96 21.18 -12.59 -3.57
CA LYS A 96 20.99 -11.52 -2.58
C LYS A 96 19.51 -11.22 -2.34
N LEU A 97 18.69 -11.20 -3.39
CA LEU A 97 17.28 -10.81 -3.34
C LEU A 97 16.33 -11.97 -2.99
N ALA A 98 16.75 -13.22 -3.17
CA ALA A 98 15.90 -14.40 -2.96
C ALA A 98 15.23 -14.44 -1.57
N PRO A 99 15.91 -14.15 -0.43
CA PRO A 99 15.27 -14.17 0.89
C PRO A 99 14.16 -13.11 1.03
N ALA A 100 14.32 -11.94 0.42
CA ALA A 100 13.31 -10.88 0.43
C ALA A 100 12.08 -11.28 -0.36
N LEU A 101 12.27 -11.90 -1.53
CA LEU A 101 11.15 -12.38 -2.34
C LEU A 101 10.43 -13.57 -1.70
N GLU A 102 11.15 -14.48 -1.05
CA GLU A 102 10.55 -15.56 -0.29
C GLU A 102 9.65 -15.01 0.83
N MET A 103 10.15 -14.05 1.61
CA MET A 103 9.42 -13.37 2.67
C MET A 103 8.17 -12.67 2.11
N LEU A 104 8.32 -11.83 1.08
CA LEU A 104 7.21 -11.12 0.46
C LEU A 104 6.18 -12.08 -0.14
N ASN A 105 6.59 -13.19 -0.73
CA ASN A 105 5.67 -14.18 -1.29
C ASN A 105 4.88 -14.95 -0.23
N ALA A 106 5.42 -15.10 0.97
CA ALA A 106 4.72 -15.71 2.10
C ALA A 106 3.74 -14.75 2.80
N TRP A 107 3.88 -13.44 2.56
CA TRP A 107 3.07 -12.41 3.19
C TRP A 107 1.61 -12.44 2.72
N ASP A 108 0.70 -12.31 3.67
CA ASP A 108 -0.76 -12.25 3.44
C ASP A 108 -1.28 -10.84 3.09
N GLY A 109 -0.41 -9.85 3.12
CA GLY A 109 -0.74 -8.44 2.85
C GLY A 109 -1.22 -7.66 4.08
N VAL A 110 -1.21 -8.25 5.27
CA VAL A 110 -1.65 -7.57 6.50
C VAL A 110 -0.47 -6.84 7.15
N ALA A 111 -0.62 -5.55 7.43
CA ALA A 111 0.41 -4.72 8.05
C ALA A 111 0.18 -4.59 9.56
N THR A 112 0.76 -5.52 10.33
CA THR A 112 0.81 -5.44 11.81
C THR A 112 2.06 -4.68 12.27
N LEU A 113 2.16 -4.39 13.55
CA LEU A 113 3.35 -3.73 14.12
C LEU A 113 4.60 -4.59 14.01
N GLU A 114 4.45 -5.90 14.08
CA GLU A 114 5.52 -6.89 14.08
C GLU A 114 5.91 -7.36 12.67
N SER A 115 5.06 -7.11 11.68
CA SER A 115 5.31 -7.52 10.29
C SER A 115 6.53 -6.80 9.72
N VAL A 116 7.40 -7.51 9.05
CA VAL A 116 8.60 -6.99 8.37
C VAL A 116 8.31 -6.67 6.90
N GLU A 117 7.44 -7.45 6.30
CA GLU A 117 7.08 -7.38 4.88
C GLU A 117 6.58 -6.00 4.46
N PRO A 118 5.65 -5.34 5.20
CA PRO A 118 5.16 -4.02 4.80
C PRO A 118 6.26 -2.96 4.77
N THR A 119 7.28 -3.05 5.64
CA THR A 119 8.41 -2.13 5.63
C THR A 119 9.16 -2.18 4.30
N LEU A 120 9.56 -3.37 3.88
CA LEU A 120 10.25 -3.55 2.61
C LEU A 120 9.35 -3.23 1.41
N TYR A 121 8.09 -3.67 1.47
CA TYR A 121 7.13 -3.44 0.39
C TYR A 121 6.86 -1.94 0.17
N VAL A 122 6.58 -1.19 1.23
CA VAL A 122 6.29 0.24 1.14
C VAL A 122 7.50 1.00 0.63
N ASP A 123 8.69 0.69 1.11
CA ASP A 123 9.92 1.34 0.69
C ASP A 123 10.22 1.09 -0.80
N TRP A 124 10.07 -0.15 -1.26
CA TRP A 124 10.16 -0.52 -2.67
C TRP A 124 9.11 0.19 -3.52
N PHE A 125 7.83 0.11 -3.11
CA PHE A 125 6.69 0.64 -3.84
C PHE A 125 6.79 2.16 -4.00
N GLU A 126 7.03 2.87 -2.91
CA GLU A 126 7.19 4.32 -2.91
C GLU A 126 8.38 4.75 -3.77
N GLY A 127 9.53 4.08 -3.62
CA GLY A 127 10.72 4.35 -4.43
C GLY A 127 10.45 4.19 -5.92
N LEU A 128 9.83 3.08 -6.32
CA LEU A 128 9.51 2.78 -7.69
C LEU A 128 8.50 3.78 -8.28
N TYR A 129 7.34 3.94 -7.63
CA TYR A 129 6.24 4.74 -8.19
C TYR A 129 6.47 6.24 -8.13
N ARG A 130 7.33 6.74 -7.22
CA ARG A 130 7.73 8.15 -7.21
C ARG A 130 8.82 8.49 -8.21
N SER A 131 9.49 7.50 -8.77
CA SER A 131 10.58 7.71 -9.72
C SER A 131 10.13 8.19 -11.11
N LYS A 132 8.87 7.96 -11.44
CA LYS A 132 8.29 8.30 -12.74
C LYS A 132 6.96 9.04 -12.62
N GLU A 133 6.54 9.63 -13.73
CA GLU A 133 5.19 10.20 -13.82
C GLU A 133 4.12 9.12 -13.66
N ARG A 134 2.97 9.52 -13.11
CA ARG A 134 1.84 8.62 -12.87
C ARG A 134 1.41 7.94 -14.18
N GLY A 135 1.35 6.61 -14.17
CA GLY A 135 0.96 5.78 -15.31
C GLY A 135 2.11 5.38 -16.26
N ALA A 136 3.35 5.74 -15.91
CA ALA A 136 4.50 5.23 -16.66
C ALA A 136 4.72 3.74 -16.40
N GLU A 137 5.16 3.02 -17.44
CA GLU A 137 5.55 1.61 -17.33
C GLU A 137 6.96 1.49 -16.74
N PHE A 138 7.21 0.42 -15.98
CA PHE A 138 8.51 0.06 -15.45
C PHE A 138 9.05 -1.18 -16.17
N SER A 139 10.34 -1.16 -16.48
CA SER A 139 11.04 -2.34 -16.96
C SER A 139 11.29 -3.32 -15.79
N ASP A 140 11.46 -4.60 -16.10
CA ASP A 140 11.77 -5.62 -15.10
C ASP A 140 13.06 -5.26 -14.32
N GLU A 141 14.05 -4.68 -14.99
CA GLU A 141 15.31 -4.26 -14.36
C GLU A 141 15.06 -3.13 -13.34
N GLU A 142 14.24 -2.12 -13.66
CA GLU A 142 13.89 -1.06 -12.72
C GLU A 142 13.15 -1.61 -11.50
N VAL A 143 12.20 -2.51 -11.70
CA VAL A 143 11.44 -3.15 -10.60
C VAL A 143 12.40 -3.80 -9.60
N ILE A 144 13.41 -4.53 -10.10
CA ILE A 144 14.39 -5.25 -9.27
C ILE A 144 15.45 -4.31 -8.70
N ASP A 145 15.87 -3.28 -9.43
CA ASP A 145 16.77 -2.23 -8.92
C ASP A 145 16.18 -1.53 -7.69
N TYR A 146 14.90 -1.20 -7.72
CA TYR A 146 14.25 -0.56 -6.59
C TYR A 146 14.09 -1.50 -5.38
N LEU A 147 13.91 -2.81 -5.59
CA LEU A 147 13.91 -3.78 -4.49
C LEU A 147 15.28 -3.85 -3.82
N GLU A 148 16.34 -3.93 -4.62
CA GLU A 148 17.70 -3.95 -4.09
C GLU A 148 18.02 -2.67 -3.31
N ARG A 149 17.68 -1.51 -3.87
CA ARG A 149 17.87 -0.21 -3.19
C ARG A 149 17.09 -0.10 -1.90
N ALA A 150 15.86 -0.63 -1.84
CA ALA A 150 15.06 -0.65 -0.61
C ALA A 150 15.75 -1.49 0.47
N MET A 151 16.23 -2.69 0.12
CA MET A 151 16.99 -3.53 1.04
C MET A 151 18.27 -2.85 1.54
N ASP A 152 19.04 -2.27 0.63
CA ASP A 152 20.32 -1.62 0.97
C ASP A 152 20.09 -0.37 1.85
N ARG A 153 19.06 0.42 1.57
CA ARG A 153 18.69 1.61 2.37
C ARG A 153 18.25 1.20 3.77
N LEU A 154 17.33 0.26 3.89
CA LEU A 154 16.89 -0.23 5.20
C LEU A 154 18.05 -0.81 6.01
N ALA A 155 18.94 -1.57 5.37
CA ALA A 155 20.13 -2.10 6.04
C ALA A 155 21.09 -0.98 6.50
N ALA A 156 21.24 0.08 5.72
CA ALA A 156 22.08 1.23 6.09
C ALA A 156 21.49 2.02 7.25
N ASP A 157 20.18 2.25 7.24
CA ASP A 157 19.50 3.11 8.21
C ASP A 157 19.21 2.39 9.55
N TYR A 158 18.90 1.08 9.50
CA TYR A 158 18.46 0.28 10.65
C TYR A 158 19.41 -0.88 11.01
N GLY A 159 20.47 -1.09 10.24
CA GLY A 159 21.40 -2.22 10.45
C GLY A 159 20.92 -3.55 9.89
N SER A 160 19.69 -3.63 9.40
CA SER A 160 19.08 -4.78 8.74
C SER A 160 18.00 -4.30 7.77
N TRP A 161 17.81 -5.00 6.66
CA TRP A 161 16.65 -4.74 5.79
C TRP A 161 15.34 -5.33 6.36
N GLN A 162 15.44 -6.22 7.35
CA GLN A 162 14.29 -6.79 8.08
C GLN A 162 13.96 -5.91 9.27
N VAL A 163 13.14 -4.89 9.05
CA VAL A 163 12.70 -3.92 10.05
C VAL A 163 11.21 -4.11 10.32
N ALA A 164 10.82 -4.25 11.56
CA ALA A 164 9.41 -4.35 11.93
C ALA A 164 8.65 -3.07 11.55
N TRP A 165 7.43 -3.21 11.03
CA TRP A 165 6.63 -2.07 10.57
C TRP A 165 6.41 -1.02 11.64
N GLY A 166 6.18 -1.44 12.89
CA GLY A 166 6.01 -0.52 14.02
C GLY A 166 7.24 0.28 14.41
N GLU A 167 8.44 -0.11 13.97
CA GLU A 167 9.65 0.70 14.16
C GLU A 167 9.69 1.85 13.15
N MET A 168 9.14 1.66 11.96
CA MET A 168 9.16 2.63 10.86
C MET A 168 7.89 3.48 10.81
N ASN A 169 6.72 2.85 10.95
CA ASN A 169 5.42 3.52 10.88
C ASN A 169 5.01 4.07 12.25
N ARG A 170 5.46 5.27 12.55
CA ARG A 170 5.26 5.92 13.84
C ARG A 170 4.51 7.24 13.68
N SER A 171 3.55 7.47 14.57
CA SER A 171 2.73 8.68 14.60
C SER A 171 3.18 9.60 15.74
N GLN A 172 3.37 10.86 15.44
CA GLN A 172 3.62 11.92 16.40
C GLN A 172 2.50 12.97 16.35
N ARG A 173 2.30 13.65 17.47
CA ARG A 173 1.51 14.88 17.53
C ARG A 173 2.44 16.04 17.86
N PRO A 174 3.11 16.63 16.87
CA PRO A 174 4.04 17.72 17.12
C PRO A 174 3.30 18.94 17.70
N PRO A 175 3.93 19.69 18.63
CA PRO A 175 3.43 21.00 19.01
C PRO A 175 3.42 21.94 17.80
N LEU A 176 2.63 22.99 17.85
CA LEU A 176 2.59 24.00 16.83
C LEU A 176 3.45 25.20 17.24
N ASP A 177 4.07 25.86 16.28
CA ASP A 177 4.69 27.16 16.46
C ASP A 177 3.63 28.28 16.56
N ASP A 178 4.07 29.54 16.80
CA ASP A 178 3.18 30.70 16.90
C ASP A 178 2.42 31.00 15.59
N ALA A 179 2.90 30.46 14.46
CA ALA A 179 2.27 30.59 13.14
C ALA A 179 1.31 29.41 12.83
N GLY A 180 1.24 28.41 13.73
CA GLY A 180 0.39 27.22 13.56
C GLY A 180 1.04 26.11 12.74
N ASN A 181 2.36 26.14 12.49
CA ASN A 181 3.05 25.07 11.79
C ASN A 181 3.54 23.99 12.77
N PRO A 182 3.53 22.70 12.38
CA PRO A 182 4.03 21.63 13.24
C PRO A 182 5.54 21.71 13.42
N ILE A 183 5.99 21.61 14.67
CA ILE A 183 7.41 21.50 15.04
C ILE A 183 7.74 20.03 15.18
N PHE A 184 8.39 19.45 14.17
CA PHE A 184 8.84 18.06 14.20
C PHE A 184 10.12 17.90 15.03
N ASN A 185 10.16 16.81 15.79
CA ASN A 185 11.32 16.42 16.57
C ASN A 185 11.39 14.88 16.58
N ASP A 186 12.40 14.31 15.93
CA ASP A 186 12.58 12.87 15.81
C ASP A 186 12.90 12.19 17.17
N ASP A 187 13.39 12.96 18.15
CA ASP A 187 13.62 12.48 19.51
C ASP A 187 12.36 12.51 20.41
N ALA A 188 11.25 13.06 19.90
CA ALA A 188 10.01 13.13 20.66
C ALA A 188 9.27 11.78 20.68
N ASP A 189 8.48 11.58 21.74
CA ASP A 189 7.64 10.38 21.86
C ASP A 189 6.74 10.19 20.65
N SER A 190 6.68 8.95 20.18
CA SER A 190 5.85 8.53 19.06
C SER A 190 5.17 7.20 19.33
N ILE A 191 4.06 6.95 18.65
CA ILE A 191 3.26 5.73 18.82
C ILE A 191 3.41 4.89 17.54
N ALA A 192 3.81 3.63 17.70
CA ALA A 192 3.80 2.67 16.59
C ALA A 192 2.37 2.47 16.09
N THR A 193 2.17 2.49 14.77
CA THR A 193 0.86 2.46 14.16
C THR A 193 0.78 1.32 13.14
N PRO A 194 -0.20 0.40 13.24
CA PRO A 194 -0.43 -0.62 12.23
C PRO A 194 -1.09 0.01 10.97
N GLY A 195 -1.14 -0.77 9.89
CA GLY A 195 -1.68 -0.29 8.62
C GLY A 195 -0.74 0.66 7.90
N VAL A 196 -1.22 1.27 6.84
CA VAL A 196 -0.40 2.18 6.03
C VAL A 196 -1.03 3.57 5.93
N PRO A 197 -0.23 4.62 5.81
CA PRO A 197 -0.72 5.95 5.50
C PRO A 197 -1.49 5.94 4.16
N SER A 198 -2.56 6.71 4.06
CA SER A 198 -3.43 6.74 2.87
C SER A 198 -2.74 7.17 1.57
N TRP A 199 -1.57 7.78 1.66
CA TRP A 199 -0.75 8.21 0.53
C TRP A 199 0.22 7.13 0.04
N SER A 200 0.41 6.04 0.79
CA SER A 200 1.28 4.91 0.44
C SER A 200 0.56 3.79 -0.33
N GLY A 201 -0.57 4.07 -0.96
CA GLY A 201 -1.32 3.08 -1.73
C GLY A 201 -2.12 2.08 -0.87
N GLY A 202 -2.30 2.39 0.43
CA GLY A 202 -3.16 1.61 1.34
C GLY A 202 -4.64 1.97 1.21
#